data_a72d804c0e56c41ddb7b08c4ca5dc1ef
#
_entry.id   a72d804c0e56c41ddb7b08c4ca5dc1ef
#
_cell.length_a   1.000
_cell.length_b   1.000
_cell.length_c   1.000
_cell.angle_alpha   90.00
_cell.angle_beta   90.00
_cell.angle_gamma   90.00
#
_symmetry.space_group_name_H-M   'P 1'
#
loop_
_entity.id
_entity.type
_entity.pdbx_description
1 polymer ?
#
loop_
_entity_poly.entity_id
_entity_poly.type
_entity_poly.pdbx_seq_one_letter_code
_entity_poly.pdbx_strand_id
1 'polypeptide(L)'
;MQVWLKWRLAVGLLTAGAFQSLTYAPGPLPEWSLSLTHLATMAILVGSVWQAPSALYAARRAWLFGLAHFAIGLYWLTISMHVYGLMPLPIAIVALLALSGYLSLFIALTAWLTYRLSSDRTHSPHTKVTPIPAALIWAAAWTLSEWLRANLFTGFPWLSSGYAHVNSWFAPWASVLGVYGVSFVTAFVAATIAGLVMTNPRKRDTSQRQHTMAGALALILCLVGWGIGQINWTRPAGAPIALRLIQGNVEQGLKFTPSHLQEVIAQHIKLAQTPTPAGSPAPVAILLPETVLAVFQHQLAPSVWQAWIDVATRQSATLLMGSALFNTSDHSYTNSVLGITADTTVDQIQRASTGLRYDKHHLVPFGEFIPWGFRWFVDLMSIPMGDFHRGANPQTPFVIKDQRIAANICYEDIFGQELLGAIQSNTDATILANFSNLGWFGDSWALRQHWQMARMRSIETSRPMVRATNTGITGAINQHGQMVAALPPHRPGVLDVSVQGQHGTTVFARVGDWAILLLSVLVLSGAMIMQSRRTPNIPKDV
;
A
#
# COMPACT_ATOMS: atom_id res chain seq x y z
N MET A 1 -22.55 18.69 -32.86
CA MET A 1 -21.08 18.75 -32.73
C MET A 1 -20.61 18.86 -31.27
N GLN A 2 -21.10 19.84 -30.47
CA GLN A 2 -20.66 20.03 -29.06
C GLN A 2 -20.99 18.83 -28.13
N VAL A 3 -22.14 18.17 -28.25
CA VAL A 3 -22.52 17.01 -27.43
C VAL A 3 -21.60 15.84 -27.74
N TRP A 4 -21.32 15.56 -28.99
CA TRP A 4 -20.45 14.48 -29.44
C TRP A 4 -19.01 14.65 -28.94
N LEU A 5 -18.47 15.90 -28.94
CA LEU A 5 -17.15 16.20 -28.41
C LEU A 5 -17.04 15.97 -26.89
N LYS A 6 -18.12 16.30 -26.14
CA LYS A 6 -18.20 16.04 -24.69
C LYS A 6 -18.18 14.53 -24.38
N TRP A 7 -18.90 13.73 -25.15
CA TRP A 7 -18.90 12.27 -25.01
C TRP A 7 -17.52 11.65 -25.29
N ARG A 8 -16.85 12.08 -26.35
CA ARG A 8 -15.48 11.61 -26.66
C ARG A 8 -14.50 11.91 -25.53
N LEU A 9 -14.57 13.09 -24.94
CA LEU A 9 -13.72 13.46 -23.79
C LEU A 9 -14.04 12.59 -22.58
N ALA A 10 -15.31 12.38 -22.26
CA ALA A 10 -15.70 11.55 -21.12
C ALA A 10 -15.22 10.09 -21.30
N VAL A 11 -15.45 9.49 -22.47
CA VAL A 11 -14.96 8.15 -22.81
C VAL A 11 -13.44 8.10 -22.73
N GLY A 12 -12.72 9.08 -23.29
CA GLY A 12 -11.26 9.13 -23.22
C GLY A 12 -10.72 9.19 -21.80
N LEU A 13 -11.38 9.94 -20.89
CA LEU A 13 -10.98 10.03 -19.48
C LEU A 13 -11.28 8.74 -18.72
N LEU A 14 -12.43 8.12 -18.95
CA LEU A 14 -12.75 6.80 -18.36
C LEU A 14 -11.75 5.74 -18.83
N THR A 15 -11.42 5.73 -20.13
CA THR A 15 -10.41 4.82 -20.69
C THR A 15 -9.04 5.06 -20.08
N ALA A 16 -8.60 6.32 -19.96
CA ALA A 16 -7.31 6.66 -19.35
C ALA A 16 -7.26 6.25 -17.87
N GLY A 17 -8.34 6.46 -17.11
CA GLY A 17 -8.45 6.01 -15.73
C GLY A 17 -8.41 4.47 -15.60
N ALA A 18 -9.07 3.76 -16.52
CA ALA A 18 -9.02 2.31 -16.62
C ALA A 18 -7.58 1.81 -16.87
N PHE A 19 -6.88 2.41 -17.83
CA PHE A 19 -5.48 2.07 -18.11
C PHE A 19 -4.55 2.40 -16.94
N GLN A 20 -4.80 3.49 -16.21
CA GLN A 20 -4.03 3.79 -15.01
C GLN A 20 -4.16 2.71 -13.96
N SER A 21 -5.33 2.10 -13.77
CA SER A 21 -5.52 1.03 -12.79
C SER A 21 -4.66 -0.21 -13.07
N LEU A 22 -4.30 -0.46 -14.33
CA LEU A 22 -3.46 -1.59 -14.76
C LEU A 22 -1.99 -1.43 -14.37
N THR A 23 -1.58 -0.24 -13.94
CA THR A 23 -0.16 0.09 -13.67
C THR A 23 0.33 -0.32 -12.28
N TYR A 24 -0.58 -0.74 -11.39
CA TYR A 24 -0.25 -1.06 -9.99
C TYR A 24 0.11 -2.52 -9.75
N ALA A 25 0.00 -3.35 -10.77
CA ALA A 25 0.38 -4.74 -10.68
C ALA A 25 0.85 -5.25 -12.05
N PRO A 26 1.95 -6.02 -12.11
CA PRO A 26 2.34 -6.71 -13.33
C PRO A 26 1.30 -7.78 -13.68
N GLY A 27 1.11 -8.01 -14.96
CA GLY A 27 0.19 -9.03 -15.47
C GLY A 27 -0.50 -8.59 -16.75
N PRO A 28 -1.52 -7.68 -16.70
CA PRO A 28 -2.13 -7.17 -17.91
C PRO A 28 -1.18 -6.35 -18.78
N LEU A 29 -0.24 -5.64 -18.12
CA LEU A 29 0.83 -4.89 -18.78
C LEU A 29 2.19 -5.49 -18.38
N PRO A 30 3.18 -5.47 -19.27
CA PRO A 30 4.53 -5.88 -18.93
C PRO A 30 5.16 -4.90 -17.91
N GLU A 31 5.95 -5.43 -16.99
CA GLU A 31 6.47 -4.71 -15.82
C GLU A 31 7.21 -3.41 -16.18
N TRP A 32 8.00 -3.42 -17.26
CA TRP A 32 8.74 -2.26 -17.73
C TRP A 32 7.86 -1.09 -18.18
N SER A 33 6.60 -1.37 -18.60
CA SER A 33 5.68 -0.36 -19.13
C SER A 33 4.80 0.30 -18.06
N LEU A 34 4.75 -0.24 -16.84
CA LEU A 34 3.84 0.22 -15.79
C LEU A 34 4.04 1.71 -15.48
N SER A 35 5.29 2.10 -15.20
CA SER A 35 5.65 3.49 -14.90
C SER A 35 5.34 4.44 -16.07
N LEU A 36 5.67 4.04 -17.29
CA LEU A 36 5.43 4.86 -18.48
C LEU A 36 3.93 5.04 -18.76
N THR A 37 3.16 3.97 -18.63
CA THR A 37 1.70 4.02 -18.79
C THR A 37 1.06 4.91 -17.73
N HIS A 38 1.53 4.82 -16.47
CA HIS A 38 1.07 5.68 -15.39
C HIS A 38 1.33 7.16 -15.68
N LEU A 39 2.54 7.52 -16.11
CA LEU A 39 2.89 8.89 -16.48
C LEU A 39 2.06 9.39 -17.67
N ALA A 40 1.84 8.55 -18.67
CA ALA A 40 1.05 8.92 -19.86
C ALA A 40 -0.43 9.17 -19.50
N THR A 41 -1.06 8.29 -18.74
CA THR A 41 -2.46 8.43 -18.33
C THR A 41 -2.66 9.63 -17.39
N MET A 42 -1.74 9.85 -16.45
CA MET A 42 -1.75 11.04 -15.60
C MET A 42 -1.53 12.33 -16.44
N ALA A 43 -0.63 12.33 -17.43
CA ALA A 43 -0.44 13.47 -18.32
C ALA A 43 -1.70 13.80 -19.13
N ILE A 44 -2.45 12.80 -19.59
CA ILE A 44 -3.77 12.97 -20.23
C ILE A 44 -4.74 13.64 -19.26
N LEU A 45 -4.80 13.20 -18.02
CA LEU A 45 -5.64 13.82 -16.99
C LEU A 45 -5.26 15.29 -16.79
N VAL A 46 -3.98 15.57 -16.53
CA VAL A 46 -3.47 16.95 -16.33
C VAL A 46 -3.82 17.85 -17.53
N GLY A 47 -3.53 17.40 -18.75
CA GLY A 47 -3.86 18.14 -19.96
C GLY A 47 -5.35 18.44 -20.07
N SER A 48 -6.20 17.50 -19.69
CA SER A 48 -7.65 17.71 -19.67
C SER A 48 -8.07 18.74 -18.63
N VAL A 49 -7.45 18.74 -17.45
CA VAL A 49 -7.72 19.68 -16.34
C VAL A 49 -7.33 21.10 -16.76
N TRP A 50 -6.15 21.29 -17.36
CA TRP A 50 -5.70 22.61 -17.80
C TRP A 50 -6.53 23.21 -18.95
N GLN A 51 -7.17 22.35 -19.76
CA GLN A 51 -8.10 22.76 -20.82
C GLN A 51 -9.55 22.90 -20.35
N ALA A 52 -9.81 22.75 -19.06
CA ALA A 52 -11.18 22.86 -18.55
C ALA A 52 -11.68 24.32 -18.59
N PRO A 53 -12.96 24.56 -18.89
CA PRO A 53 -13.51 25.92 -18.94
C PRO A 53 -13.74 26.52 -17.54
N SER A 54 -13.79 25.71 -16.49
CA SER A 54 -13.91 26.16 -15.08
C SER A 54 -13.40 25.10 -14.11
N ALA A 55 -13.20 25.51 -12.85
CA ALA A 55 -12.76 24.61 -11.78
C ALA A 55 -13.72 23.42 -11.58
N LEU A 56 -15.02 23.63 -11.72
CA LEU A 56 -16.02 22.57 -11.61
C LEU A 56 -15.91 21.57 -12.76
N TYR A 57 -15.66 22.03 -13.98
CA TYR A 57 -15.41 21.14 -15.12
C TYR A 57 -14.09 20.38 -14.97
N ALA A 58 -13.05 21.01 -14.43
CA ALA A 58 -11.78 20.35 -14.10
C ALA A 58 -12.02 19.19 -13.08
N ALA A 59 -12.73 19.49 -11.99
CA ALA A 59 -13.10 18.51 -10.98
C ALA A 59 -13.93 17.35 -11.55
N ARG A 60 -14.96 17.64 -12.39
CA ARG A 60 -15.79 16.61 -13.03
C ARG A 60 -14.97 15.70 -13.95
N ARG A 61 -14.03 16.24 -14.73
CA ARG A 61 -13.13 15.48 -15.60
C ARG A 61 -12.27 14.52 -14.77
N ALA A 62 -11.69 15.03 -13.70
CA ALA A 62 -10.84 14.26 -12.80
C ALA A 62 -11.66 13.20 -12.03
N TRP A 63 -12.89 13.50 -11.64
CA TRP A 63 -13.80 12.54 -11.02
C TRP A 63 -14.14 11.37 -11.97
N LEU A 64 -14.43 11.63 -13.25
CA LEU A 64 -14.67 10.58 -14.24
C LEU A 64 -13.46 9.66 -14.42
N PHE A 65 -12.27 10.25 -14.53
CA PHE A 65 -11.02 9.50 -14.59
C PHE A 65 -10.84 8.62 -13.34
N GLY A 66 -11.01 9.20 -12.15
CA GLY A 66 -10.90 8.53 -10.86
C GLY A 66 -11.92 7.39 -10.71
N LEU A 67 -13.16 7.60 -11.14
CA LEU A 67 -14.22 6.59 -11.06
C LEU A 67 -13.81 5.31 -11.80
N ALA A 68 -13.33 5.40 -13.03
CA ALA A 68 -12.86 4.24 -13.77
C ALA A 68 -11.58 3.64 -13.15
N HIS A 69 -10.66 4.50 -12.69
CA HIS A 69 -9.44 4.08 -12.04
C HIS A 69 -9.70 3.22 -10.80
N PHE A 70 -10.54 3.70 -9.87
CA PHE A 70 -10.85 2.96 -8.66
C PHE A 70 -11.79 1.78 -8.91
N ALA A 71 -12.81 1.91 -9.76
CA ALA A 71 -13.73 0.82 -10.03
C ALA A 71 -13.03 -0.41 -10.64
N ILE A 72 -12.10 -0.18 -11.57
CA ILE A 72 -11.33 -1.26 -12.19
C ILE A 72 -10.18 -1.72 -11.28
N GLY A 73 -9.46 -0.78 -10.65
CA GLY A 73 -8.33 -1.12 -9.77
C GLY A 73 -8.72 -1.88 -8.51
N LEU A 74 -9.98 -1.74 -8.06
CA LEU A 74 -10.52 -2.34 -6.84
C LEU A 74 -11.64 -3.36 -7.12
N TYR A 75 -11.80 -3.85 -8.36
CA TYR A 75 -12.87 -4.78 -8.72
C TYR A 75 -12.93 -6.01 -7.81
N TRP A 76 -11.79 -6.41 -7.25
CA TRP A 76 -11.66 -7.55 -6.36
C TRP A 76 -12.44 -7.40 -5.04
N LEU A 77 -12.83 -6.19 -4.65
CA LEU A 77 -13.74 -5.97 -3.52
C LEU A 77 -15.12 -6.61 -3.77
N THR A 78 -15.55 -6.72 -5.03
CA THR A 78 -16.80 -7.43 -5.35
C THR A 78 -16.72 -8.92 -5.03
N ILE A 79 -15.53 -9.53 -5.16
CA ILE A 79 -15.30 -10.94 -4.78
C ILE A 79 -15.49 -11.07 -3.26
N SER A 80 -14.86 -10.18 -2.47
CA SER A 80 -14.99 -10.20 -1.01
C SER A 80 -16.45 -10.02 -0.57
N MET A 81 -17.15 -9.04 -1.13
CA MET A 81 -18.55 -8.75 -0.76
C MET A 81 -19.53 -9.82 -1.26
N HIS A 82 -19.37 -10.31 -2.49
CA HIS A 82 -20.33 -11.24 -3.10
C HIS A 82 -20.07 -12.68 -2.70
N VAL A 83 -18.82 -13.16 -2.84
CA VAL A 83 -18.51 -14.59 -2.63
C VAL A 83 -18.45 -14.91 -1.14
N TYR A 84 -17.79 -14.06 -0.34
CA TYR A 84 -17.57 -14.33 1.08
C TYR A 84 -18.54 -13.60 2.00
N GLY A 85 -18.96 -12.39 1.63
CA GLY A 85 -19.96 -11.61 2.37
C GLY A 85 -21.41 -11.91 1.96
N LEU A 86 -21.63 -12.87 1.03
CA LEU A 86 -22.95 -13.33 0.53
C LEU A 86 -23.85 -12.18 0.02
N MET A 87 -23.28 -11.03 -0.28
CA MET A 87 -24.02 -9.88 -0.81
C MET A 87 -24.46 -10.16 -2.25
N PRO A 88 -25.70 -9.85 -2.65
CA PRO A 88 -26.12 -9.94 -4.04
C PRO A 88 -25.20 -9.14 -4.97
N LEU A 89 -24.74 -9.74 -6.07
CA LEU A 89 -23.77 -9.13 -6.98
C LEU A 89 -24.13 -7.71 -7.44
N PRO A 90 -25.38 -7.38 -7.79
CA PRO A 90 -25.73 -5.99 -8.14
C PRO A 90 -25.46 -4.99 -7.01
N ILE A 91 -25.71 -5.38 -5.74
CA ILE A 91 -25.46 -4.54 -4.57
C ILE A 91 -23.96 -4.38 -4.34
N ALA A 92 -23.17 -5.46 -4.49
CA ALA A 92 -21.72 -5.41 -4.42
C ALA A 92 -21.11 -4.48 -5.49
N ILE A 93 -21.64 -4.50 -6.71
CA ILE A 93 -21.22 -3.57 -7.78
C ILE A 93 -21.57 -2.13 -7.42
N VAL A 94 -22.79 -1.86 -6.93
CA VAL A 94 -23.19 -0.52 -6.49
C VAL A 94 -22.32 -0.03 -5.35
N ALA A 95 -22.01 -0.88 -4.37
CA ALA A 95 -21.10 -0.55 -3.27
C ALA A 95 -19.68 -0.21 -3.77
N LEU A 96 -19.14 -1.00 -4.71
CA LEU A 96 -17.86 -0.70 -5.36
C LEU A 96 -17.89 0.64 -6.09
N LEU A 97 -18.93 0.93 -6.87
CA LEU A 97 -19.06 2.19 -7.59
C LEU A 97 -19.22 3.38 -6.65
N ALA A 98 -19.97 3.23 -5.55
CA ALA A 98 -20.11 4.25 -4.52
C ALA A 98 -18.76 4.56 -3.85
N LEU A 99 -18.00 3.52 -3.45
CA LEU A 99 -16.64 3.67 -2.93
C LEU A 99 -15.72 4.33 -3.96
N SER A 100 -15.75 3.88 -5.21
CA SER A 100 -14.93 4.45 -6.29
C SER A 100 -15.28 5.92 -6.54
N GLY A 101 -16.55 6.27 -6.51
CA GLY A 101 -17.03 7.65 -6.61
C GLY A 101 -16.53 8.53 -5.45
N TYR A 102 -16.58 8.01 -4.23
CA TYR A 102 -16.02 8.68 -3.04
C TYR A 102 -14.51 8.89 -3.17
N LEU A 103 -13.74 7.85 -3.50
CA LEU A 103 -12.30 7.95 -3.66
C LEU A 103 -11.91 8.92 -4.79
N SER A 104 -12.74 9.02 -5.83
CA SER A 104 -12.55 9.96 -6.95
C SER A 104 -12.70 11.42 -6.55
N LEU A 105 -13.35 11.73 -5.42
CA LEU A 105 -13.44 13.10 -4.92
C LEU A 105 -12.08 13.68 -4.55
N PHE A 106 -11.13 12.86 -4.11
CA PHE A 106 -9.77 13.30 -3.82
C PHE A 106 -9.03 13.72 -5.09
N ILE A 107 -9.20 12.98 -6.20
CA ILE A 107 -8.64 13.36 -7.51
C ILE A 107 -9.36 14.62 -8.05
N ALA A 108 -10.67 14.71 -7.85
CA ALA A 108 -11.45 15.89 -8.22
C ALA A 108 -11.01 17.14 -7.43
N LEU A 109 -10.71 16.99 -6.13
CA LEU A 109 -10.17 18.05 -5.29
C LEU A 109 -8.81 18.54 -5.81
N THR A 110 -7.90 17.63 -6.17
CA THR A 110 -6.63 17.96 -6.81
C THR A 110 -6.83 18.84 -8.05
N ALA A 111 -7.72 18.43 -8.94
CA ALA A 111 -7.98 19.15 -10.18
C ALA A 111 -8.64 20.53 -9.92
N TRP A 112 -9.54 20.59 -8.97
CA TRP A 112 -10.21 21.84 -8.58
C TRP A 112 -9.21 22.85 -7.99
N LEU A 113 -8.35 22.41 -7.07
CA LEU A 113 -7.30 23.24 -6.47
C LEU A 113 -6.30 23.70 -7.54
N THR A 114 -5.81 22.78 -8.37
CA THR A 114 -4.87 23.11 -9.45
C THR A 114 -5.44 24.15 -10.39
N TYR A 115 -6.70 23.97 -10.85
CA TYR A 115 -7.34 24.94 -11.72
C TYR A 115 -7.45 26.31 -11.03
N ARG A 116 -7.89 26.34 -9.77
CA ARG A 116 -8.06 27.57 -9.00
C ARG A 116 -6.75 28.33 -8.80
N LEU A 117 -5.65 27.62 -8.53
CA LEU A 117 -4.36 28.22 -8.19
C LEU A 117 -3.48 28.51 -9.41
N SER A 118 -3.71 27.82 -10.54
CA SER A 118 -2.93 28.03 -11.77
C SER A 118 -3.55 29.00 -12.75
N SER A 119 -4.87 29.32 -12.62
CA SER A 119 -5.58 30.19 -13.58
C SER A 119 -5.33 31.66 -13.28
N ASP A 120 -4.82 32.38 -14.28
CA ASP A 120 -4.73 33.84 -14.23
C ASP A 120 -6.14 34.44 -14.48
N ARG A 121 -6.76 35.02 -13.44
CA ARG A 121 -8.14 35.52 -13.50
C ARG A 121 -8.31 36.81 -14.29
N THR A 122 -7.20 37.46 -14.68
CA THR A 122 -7.23 38.81 -15.26
C THR A 122 -7.29 38.81 -16.76
N HIS A 123 -7.09 37.68 -17.45
CA HIS A 123 -7.05 37.61 -18.91
C HIS A 123 -7.78 36.37 -19.44
N SER A 124 -8.31 36.47 -20.65
CA SER A 124 -9.03 35.49 -21.48
C SER A 124 -8.82 34.00 -21.12
N PRO A 125 -9.83 33.13 -21.29
CA PRO A 125 -9.76 31.68 -21.01
C PRO A 125 -8.65 30.90 -21.74
N HIS A 126 -7.83 31.58 -22.52
CA HIS A 126 -6.66 31.05 -23.20
C HIS A 126 -5.32 31.53 -22.62
N THR A 127 -5.29 32.11 -21.40
CA THR A 127 -4.06 32.59 -20.79
C THR A 127 -3.13 31.45 -20.45
N LYS A 128 -1.87 31.62 -20.84
CA LYS A 128 -0.78 30.67 -20.77
C LYS A 128 -0.50 30.27 -19.30
N VAL A 129 -0.77 29.02 -18.96
CA VAL A 129 -0.33 28.42 -17.71
C VAL A 129 1.20 28.42 -17.70
N THR A 130 1.82 29.03 -16.67
CA THR A 130 3.27 28.93 -16.49
C THR A 130 3.63 27.49 -16.08
N PRO A 131 4.43 26.76 -16.88
CA PRO A 131 4.50 25.30 -16.76
C PRO A 131 5.07 24.81 -15.44
N ILE A 132 6.15 25.42 -14.93
CA ILE A 132 6.77 24.95 -13.69
C ILE A 132 5.87 25.18 -12.48
N PRO A 133 5.34 26.38 -12.21
CA PRO A 133 4.42 26.59 -11.08
C PRO A 133 3.16 25.72 -11.16
N ALA A 134 2.58 25.54 -12.34
CA ALA A 134 1.40 24.71 -12.51
C ALA A 134 1.68 23.23 -12.27
N ALA A 135 2.83 22.72 -12.71
CA ALA A 135 3.26 21.35 -12.44
C ALA A 135 3.55 21.13 -10.94
N LEU A 136 4.15 22.11 -10.25
CA LEU A 136 4.36 22.05 -8.81
C LEU A 136 3.04 22.07 -8.03
N ILE A 137 2.09 22.95 -8.43
CA ILE A 137 0.75 23.00 -7.81
C ILE A 137 0.03 21.68 -8.00
N TRP A 138 0.09 21.08 -9.21
CA TRP A 138 -0.50 19.77 -9.47
C TRP A 138 0.12 18.70 -8.57
N ALA A 139 1.46 18.59 -8.52
CA ALA A 139 2.17 17.60 -7.73
C ALA A 139 1.86 17.73 -6.23
N ALA A 140 1.88 18.95 -5.70
CA ALA A 140 1.57 19.22 -4.30
C ALA A 140 0.11 18.89 -3.96
N ALA A 141 -0.84 19.32 -4.79
CA ALA A 141 -2.25 19.02 -4.59
C ALA A 141 -2.55 17.51 -4.70
N TRP A 142 -1.91 16.81 -5.64
CA TRP A 142 -2.03 15.36 -5.80
C TRP A 142 -1.53 14.63 -4.56
N THR A 143 -0.33 14.96 -4.09
CA THR A 143 0.31 14.35 -2.92
C THR A 143 -0.52 14.53 -1.65
N LEU A 144 -0.99 15.76 -1.39
CA LEU A 144 -1.84 16.03 -0.22
C LEU A 144 -3.20 15.32 -0.33
N SER A 145 -3.76 15.19 -1.52
CA SER A 145 -5.02 14.47 -1.73
C SER A 145 -4.85 12.96 -1.52
N GLU A 146 -3.73 12.36 -1.96
CA GLU A 146 -3.42 10.95 -1.67
C GLU A 146 -3.19 10.72 -0.18
N TRP A 147 -2.42 11.59 0.47
CA TRP A 147 -2.20 11.51 1.91
C TRP A 147 -3.50 11.68 2.70
N LEU A 148 -4.36 12.65 2.33
CA LEU A 148 -5.66 12.84 2.96
C LEU A 148 -6.53 11.58 2.81
N ARG A 149 -6.56 10.96 1.62
CA ARG A 149 -7.26 9.70 1.35
C ARG A 149 -6.72 8.55 2.20
N ALA A 150 -5.43 8.56 2.48
CA ALA A 150 -4.76 7.53 3.30
C ALA A 150 -4.98 7.69 4.81
N ASN A 151 -5.54 8.82 5.27
CA ASN A 151 -5.72 9.10 6.69
C ASN A 151 -7.17 9.38 7.09
N LEU A 152 -8.01 9.85 6.16
CA LEU A 152 -9.41 10.19 6.46
C LEU A 152 -10.25 8.92 6.61
N PHE A 153 -11.08 8.85 7.67
CA PHE A 153 -11.94 7.69 7.98
C PHE A 153 -11.17 6.36 8.04
N THR A 154 -10.07 6.33 8.80
CA THR A 154 -9.10 5.23 8.92
C THR A 154 -8.15 5.05 7.74
N GLY A 155 -8.42 5.70 6.62
CA GLY A 155 -7.53 5.71 5.47
C GLY A 155 -7.70 4.53 4.50
N PHE A 156 -7.45 4.82 3.22
CA PHE A 156 -7.40 3.81 2.17
C PHE A 156 -6.31 4.18 1.15
N PRO A 157 -5.01 3.92 1.44
CA PRO A 157 -3.89 4.28 0.56
C PRO A 157 -3.70 3.35 -0.64
N TRP A 158 -4.57 2.36 -0.84
CA TRP A 158 -4.53 1.46 -1.99
C TRP A 158 -4.55 2.25 -3.30
N LEU A 159 -3.75 1.85 -4.30
CA LEU A 159 -3.55 2.56 -5.57
C LEU A 159 -2.97 3.99 -5.42
N SER A 160 -2.15 4.28 -4.40
CA SER A 160 -1.35 5.51 -4.40
C SER A 160 -0.31 5.46 -5.51
N SER A 161 -0.14 6.58 -6.22
CA SER A 161 0.64 6.66 -7.48
C SER A 161 2.06 6.10 -7.35
N GLY A 162 2.71 6.31 -6.21
CA GLY A 162 4.05 5.82 -5.97
C GLY A 162 4.23 4.32 -6.19
N TYR A 163 3.21 3.51 -5.92
CA TYR A 163 3.29 2.05 -6.09
C TYR A 163 3.42 1.60 -7.55
N ALA A 164 2.95 2.37 -8.51
CA ALA A 164 3.12 2.09 -9.93
C ALA A 164 4.59 2.22 -10.40
N HIS A 165 5.45 2.79 -9.57
CA HIS A 165 6.82 3.16 -9.92
C HIS A 165 7.91 2.33 -9.22
N VAL A 166 7.55 1.24 -8.52
CA VAL A 166 8.48 0.37 -7.75
C VAL A 166 9.67 -0.14 -8.59
N ASN A 167 9.48 -0.35 -9.88
CA ASN A 167 10.51 -0.82 -10.81
C ASN A 167 11.12 0.31 -11.67
N SER A 168 10.97 1.55 -11.28
CA SER A 168 11.44 2.70 -12.06
C SER A 168 12.54 3.48 -11.35
N TRP A 169 13.17 4.40 -12.06
CA TRP A 169 14.13 5.35 -11.49
C TRP A 169 13.52 6.33 -10.47
N PHE A 170 12.20 6.31 -10.32
CA PHE A 170 11.50 7.08 -9.28
C PHE A 170 11.43 6.35 -7.93
N ALA A 171 11.50 5.02 -7.92
CA ALA A 171 11.38 4.23 -6.70
C ALA A 171 12.33 4.66 -5.57
N PRO A 172 13.63 4.98 -5.83
CA PRO A 172 14.55 5.37 -4.77
C PRO A 172 14.17 6.65 -4.02
N TRP A 173 13.35 7.54 -4.61
CA TRP A 173 12.81 8.70 -3.90
C TRP A 173 12.03 8.30 -2.64
N ALA A 174 11.53 7.06 -2.58
CA ALA A 174 10.84 6.56 -1.40
C ALA A 174 11.74 6.47 -0.17
N SER A 175 13.03 6.20 -0.32
CA SER A 175 13.98 6.21 0.81
C SER A 175 14.23 7.60 1.40
N VAL A 176 13.85 8.67 0.68
CA VAL A 176 14.02 10.06 1.13
C VAL A 176 12.69 10.67 1.57
N LEU A 177 11.63 10.47 0.80
CA LEU A 177 10.35 11.18 0.94
C LEU A 177 9.12 10.24 1.06
N GLY A 178 9.33 8.92 1.19
CA GLY A 178 8.25 7.93 1.23
C GLY A 178 7.52 7.77 -0.11
N VAL A 179 6.51 6.93 -0.12
CA VAL A 179 5.67 6.70 -1.30
C VAL A 179 5.04 7.98 -1.84
N TYR A 180 4.69 8.91 -0.96
CA TYR A 180 4.11 10.22 -1.35
C TYR A 180 5.14 11.13 -2.02
N GLY A 181 6.44 10.98 -1.70
CA GLY A 181 7.50 11.64 -2.43
C GLY A 181 7.64 11.12 -3.87
N VAL A 182 7.51 9.80 -4.05
CA VAL A 182 7.43 9.21 -5.39
C VAL A 182 6.21 9.73 -6.14
N SER A 183 5.04 9.80 -5.48
CA SER A 183 3.82 10.40 -6.06
C SER A 183 4.02 11.85 -6.48
N PHE A 184 4.69 12.67 -5.65
CA PHE A 184 4.98 14.08 -5.97
C PHE A 184 5.85 14.20 -7.22
N VAL A 185 6.98 13.49 -7.25
CA VAL A 185 7.93 13.56 -8.37
C VAL A 185 7.28 13.10 -9.67
N THR A 186 6.55 11.98 -9.63
CA THR A 186 5.91 11.43 -10.82
C THR A 186 4.72 12.27 -11.31
N ALA A 187 3.94 12.85 -10.39
CA ALA A 187 2.89 13.81 -10.73
C ALA A 187 3.47 15.10 -11.36
N PHE A 188 4.61 15.59 -10.86
CA PHE A 188 5.33 16.71 -11.47
C PHE A 188 5.82 16.38 -12.89
N VAL A 189 6.42 15.21 -13.06
CA VAL A 189 6.89 14.74 -14.40
C VAL A 189 5.72 14.59 -15.36
N ALA A 190 4.61 13.97 -14.93
CA ALA A 190 3.41 13.82 -15.78
C ALA A 190 2.82 15.18 -16.19
N ALA A 191 2.76 16.14 -15.26
CA ALA A 191 2.30 17.50 -15.56
C ALA A 191 3.24 18.22 -16.55
N THR A 192 4.55 18.00 -16.42
CA THR A 192 5.53 18.52 -17.37
C THR A 192 5.34 17.93 -18.76
N ILE A 193 5.13 16.60 -18.86
CA ILE A 193 4.82 15.93 -20.13
C ILE A 193 3.55 16.52 -20.76
N ALA A 194 2.49 16.71 -19.98
CA ALA A 194 1.25 17.34 -20.47
C ALA A 194 1.52 18.74 -21.04
N GLY A 195 2.32 19.56 -20.34
CA GLY A 195 2.72 20.88 -20.80
C GLY A 195 3.49 20.86 -22.13
N LEU A 196 4.46 19.95 -22.25
CA LEU A 196 5.25 19.78 -23.47
C LEU A 196 4.39 19.38 -24.67
N VAL A 197 3.46 18.45 -24.50
CA VAL A 197 2.55 17.99 -25.55
C VAL A 197 1.58 19.09 -26.00
N MET A 198 1.19 19.99 -25.08
CA MET A 198 0.25 21.08 -25.37
C MET A 198 0.92 22.30 -26.05
N THR A 199 2.25 22.37 -26.02
CA THR A 199 2.99 23.49 -26.66
C THR A 199 2.96 23.39 -28.19
N ASN A 200 2.66 24.52 -28.83
CA ASN A 200 2.78 24.60 -30.30
C ASN A 200 4.26 24.87 -30.68
N PRO A 201 4.97 23.91 -31.31
CA PRO A 201 6.39 24.07 -31.62
C PRO A 201 6.69 25.22 -32.63
N ARG A 202 5.66 25.71 -33.33
CA ARG A 202 5.81 26.80 -34.31
C ARG A 202 5.85 28.20 -33.70
N LYS A 203 5.48 28.34 -32.42
CA LYS A 203 5.56 29.62 -31.68
C LYS A 203 6.80 29.61 -30.79
N ARG A 204 7.92 30.11 -31.29
CA ARG A 204 9.12 30.42 -30.47
C ARG A 204 8.82 31.62 -29.56
N ASP A 205 8.28 31.33 -28.39
CA ASP A 205 7.81 32.27 -27.37
C ASP A 205 8.48 31.94 -26.02
N THR A 206 8.47 32.87 -25.08
CA THR A 206 8.88 32.68 -23.67
C THR A 206 8.29 31.40 -23.02
N SER A 207 7.13 30.98 -23.49
CA SER A 207 6.48 29.72 -23.14
C SER A 207 7.34 28.50 -23.49
N GLN A 208 7.96 28.46 -24.68
CA GLN A 208 8.79 27.30 -25.08
C GLN A 208 10.02 27.14 -24.19
N ARG A 209 10.69 28.25 -23.83
CA ARG A 209 11.82 28.20 -22.87
C ARG A 209 11.43 27.64 -21.53
N GLN A 210 10.28 28.05 -20.99
CA GLN A 210 9.77 27.55 -19.72
C GLN A 210 9.42 26.04 -19.76
N HIS A 211 8.85 25.55 -20.87
CA HIS A 211 8.58 24.12 -21.06
C HIS A 211 9.88 23.30 -21.17
N THR A 212 10.89 23.82 -21.88
CA THR A 212 12.22 23.19 -21.94
C THR A 212 12.86 23.12 -20.55
N MET A 213 12.77 24.19 -19.76
CA MET A 213 13.26 24.19 -18.37
C MET A 213 12.51 23.18 -17.50
N ALA A 214 11.19 23.07 -17.64
CA ALA A 214 10.40 22.09 -16.92
C ALA A 214 10.80 20.65 -17.29
N GLY A 215 11.02 20.38 -18.60
CA GLY A 215 11.52 19.10 -19.09
C GLY A 215 12.91 18.76 -18.56
N ALA A 216 13.81 19.76 -18.54
CA ALA A 216 15.15 19.59 -17.96
C ALA A 216 15.08 19.27 -16.45
N LEU A 217 14.20 19.95 -15.70
CA LEU A 217 13.98 19.67 -14.29
C LEU A 217 13.40 18.26 -14.08
N ALA A 218 12.45 17.82 -14.89
CA ALA A 218 11.93 16.46 -14.84
C ALA A 218 13.03 15.41 -15.09
N LEU A 219 13.91 15.65 -16.05
CA LEU A 219 15.08 14.78 -16.29
C LEU A 219 16.04 14.78 -15.11
N ILE A 220 16.31 15.94 -14.51
CA ILE A 220 17.15 16.06 -13.31
C ILE A 220 16.54 15.23 -12.17
N LEU A 221 15.23 15.29 -11.94
CA LEU A 221 14.57 14.48 -10.92
C LEU A 221 14.70 12.97 -11.18
N CYS A 222 14.67 12.52 -12.43
CA CYS A 222 14.96 11.13 -12.78
C CYS A 222 16.41 10.75 -12.45
N LEU A 223 17.38 11.61 -12.82
CA LEU A 223 18.80 11.37 -12.56
C LEU A 223 19.12 11.40 -11.06
N VAL A 224 18.51 12.32 -10.31
CA VAL A 224 18.62 12.35 -8.84
C VAL A 224 18.04 11.08 -8.24
N GLY A 225 16.89 10.60 -8.70
CA GLY A 225 16.32 9.33 -8.25
C GLY A 225 17.25 8.15 -8.50
N TRP A 226 17.85 8.09 -9.69
CA TRP A 226 18.89 7.10 -9.99
C TRP A 226 20.09 7.22 -9.05
N GLY A 227 20.58 8.44 -8.79
CA GLY A 227 21.68 8.71 -7.86
C GLY A 227 21.36 8.30 -6.42
N ILE A 228 20.15 8.61 -5.93
CA ILE A 228 19.66 8.15 -4.61
C ILE A 228 19.69 6.62 -4.52
N GLY A 229 19.34 5.93 -5.60
CA GLY A 229 19.38 4.47 -5.69
C GLY A 229 20.78 3.85 -5.54
N GLN A 230 21.85 4.64 -5.71
CA GLN A 230 23.24 4.19 -5.48
C GLN A 230 23.68 4.35 -4.01
N ILE A 231 22.87 4.99 -3.16
CA ILE A 231 23.22 5.24 -1.75
C ILE A 231 22.86 3.99 -0.93
N ASN A 232 23.86 3.48 -0.22
CA ASN A 232 23.65 2.45 0.79
C ASN A 232 23.26 3.11 2.12
N TRP A 233 21.96 3.24 2.37
CA TRP A 233 21.41 3.83 3.61
C TRP A 233 21.65 2.97 4.84
N THR A 234 21.83 1.68 4.63
CA THR A 234 21.94 0.66 5.67
C THR A 234 23.15 -0.22 5.42
N ARG A 235 23.54 -0.96 6.44
CA ARG A 235 24.63 -1.95 6.41
C ARG A 235 24.12 -3.28 6.97
N PRO A 236 24.70 -4.43 6.59
CA PRO A 236 24.34 -5.71 7.15
C PRO A 236 24.39 -5.72 8.69
N ALA A 237 23.37 -6.26 9.31
CA ALA A 237 23.26 -6.49 10.75
C ALA A 237 23.47 -7.96 11.05
N GLY A 238 24.44 -8.29 11.91
CA GLY A 238 24.72 -9.68 12.29
C GLY A 238 24.92 -10.64 11.11
N ALA A 239 24.76 -11.93 11.37
CA ALA A 239 24.76 -12.94 10.33
C ALA A 239 23.39 -13.08 9.64
N PRO A 240 23.35 -13.49 8.35
CA PRO A 240 22.09 -13.84 7.71
C PRO A 240 21.43 -15.03 8.41
N ILE A 241 20.11 -15.04 8.47
CA ILE A 241 19.34 -16.12 9.09
C ILE A 241 18.53 -16.90 8.06
N ALA A 242 18.44 -18.21 8.25
CA ALA A 242 17.58 -19.07 7.45
C ALA A 242 16.15 -19.01 7.99
N LEU A 243 15.22 -18.64 7.14
CA LEU A 243 13.78 -18.56 7.44
C LEU A 243 13.00 -19.51 6.55
N ARG A 244 12.00 -20.16 7.11
CA ARG A 244 11.01 -20.94 6.37
C ARG A 244 9.71 -20.17 6.32
N LEU A 245 9.19 -19.90 5.11
CA LEU A 245 7.94 -19.22 4.87
C LEU A 245 6.89 -20.24 4.38
N ILE A 246 5.75 -20.30 5.05
CA ILE A 246 4.69 -21.26 4.73
C ILE A 246 3.58 -20.57 3.96
N GLN A 247 3.15 -21.20 2.86
CA GLN A 247 1.93 -20.86 2.13
C GLN A 247 0.94 -22.02 2.28
N GLY A 248 -0.07 -21.83 3.13
CA GLY A 248 -1.04 -22.89 3.43
C GLY A 248 -1.99 -23.17 2.27
N ASN A 249 -2.38 -22.14 1.53
CA ASN A 249 -3.37 -22.20 0.46
C ASN A 249 -4.69 -22.87 0.89
N VAL A 250 -5.11 -22.58 2.12
CA VAL A 250 -6.41 -23.03 2.62
C VAL A 250 -7.50 -22.17 2.00
N GLU A 251 -8.51 -22.80 1.41
CA GLU A 251 -9.66 -22.10 0.87
C GLU A 251 -10.41 -21.33 1.96
N GLN A 252 -10.75 -20.06 1.68
CA GLN A 252 -11.33 -19.17 2.67
C GLN A 252 -12.66 -19.69 3.25
N GLY A 253 -13.50 -20.32 2.43
CA GLY A 253 -14.76 -20.93 2.88
C GLY A 253 -14.56 -22.10 3.85
N LEU A 254 -13.52 -22.91 3.65
CA LEU A 254 -13.21 -24.07 4.50
C LEU A 254 -12.52 -23.67 5.81
N LYS A 255 -11.78 -22.59 5.81
CA LYS A 255 -10.99 -22.12 6.92
C LYS A 255 -11.82 -21.88 8.19
N PHE A 256 -13.05 -21.41 8.06
CA PHE A 256 -13.96 -21.13 9.16
C PHE A 256 -14.95 -22.27 9.46
N THR A 257 -14.78 -23.41 8.79
CA THR A 257 -15.67 -24.57 8.96
C THR A 257 -15.08 -25.52 10.01
N PRO A 258 -15.72 -25.74 11.17
CA PRO A 258 -15.16 -26.55 12.26
C PRO A 258 -14.76 -27.98 11.87
N SER A 259 -15.46 -28.60 10.94
CA SER A 259 -15.16 -29.95 10.45
C SER A 259 -13.82 -30.05 9.70
N HIS A 260 -13.29 -28.94 9.13
CA HIS A 260 -12.02 -28.92 8.41
C HIS A 260 -10.84 -28.43 9.28
N LEU A 261 -11.09 -28.00 10.51
CA LEU A 261 -10.05 -27.44 11.37
C LEU A 261 -8.86 -28.38 11.58
N GLN A 262 -9.15 -29.68 11.80
CA GLN A 262 -8.08 -30.67 11.99
C GLN A 262 -7.25 -30.89 10.72
N GLU A 263 -7.87 -30.88 9.57
CA GLU A 263 -7.19 -30.99 8.27
C GLU A 263 -6.28 -29.79 8.01
N VAL A 264 -6.77 -28.58 8.29
CA VAL A 264 -6.00 -27.32 8.18
C VAL A 264 -4.78 -27.34 9.10
N ILE A 265 -4.95 -27.78 10.36
CA ILE A 265 -3.84 -27.92 11.32
C ILE A 265 -2.81 -28.93 10.81
N ALA A 266 -3.25 -30.13 10.42
CA ALA A 266 -2.38 -31.18 9.93
C ALA A 266 -1.59 -30.76 8.69
N GLN A 267 -2.24 -30.04 7.75
CA GLN A 267 -1.59 -29.51 6.56
C GLN A 267 -0.46 -28.52 6.91
N HIS A 268 -0.71 -27.56 7.80
CA HIS A 268 0.29 -26.58 8.18
C HIS A 268 1.44 -27.21 8.97
N ILE A 269 1.16 -28.16 9.87
CA ILE A 269 2.18 -28.93 10.58
C ILE A 269 3.05 -29.72 9.58
N LYS A 270 2.43 -30.37 8.60
CA LYS A 270 3.15 -31.09 7.55
C LYS A 270 4.07 -30.17 6.75
N LEU A 271 3.59 -29.00 6.35
CA LEU A 271 4.40 -28.00 5.64
C LEU A 271 5.55 -27.49 6.52
N ALA A 272 5.30 -27.20 7.80
CA ALA A 272 6.34 -26.76 8.73
C ALA A 272 7.43 -27.80 8.96
N GLN A 273 7.09 -29.10 8.90
CA GLN A 273 8.01 -30.23 9.05
C GLN A 273 8.66 -30.68 7.75
N THR A 274 8.44 -29.99 6.63
CA THR A 274 9.10 -30.34 5.35
C THR A 274 10.62 -30.42 5.56
N PRO A 275 11.28 -31.50 5.13
CA PRO A 275 12.73 -31.60 5.24
C PRO A 275 13.43 -30.45 4.54
N THR A 276 14.45 -29.90 5.18
CA THR A 276 15.32 -28.90 4.53
C THR A 276 16.13 -29.57 3.43
N PRO A 277 16.24 -28.97 2.24
CA PRO A 277 17.06 -29.54 1.16
C PRO A 277 18.51 -29.78 1.60
N ALA A 278 19.10 -30.85 1.14
CA ALA A 278 20.48 -31.20 1.47
C ALA A 278 21.43 -30.03 1.12
N GLY A 279 22.31 -29.67 2.05
CA GLY A 279 23.24 -28.55 1.88
C GLY A 279 22.67 -27.16 2.17
N SER A 280 21.38 -27.04 2.43
CA SER A 280 20.78 -25.78 2.88
C SER A 280 20.80 -25.68 4.41
N PRO A 281 20.97 -24.47 4.98
CA PRO A 281 20.92 -24.29 6.42
C PRO A 281 19.51 -24.56 6.96
N ALA A 282 19.40 -25.20 8.10
CA ALA A 282 18.13 -25.43 8.78
C ALA A 282 17.49 -24.08 9.17
N PRO A 283 16.17 -23.92 9.03
CA PRO A 283 15.50 -22.68 9.40
C PRO A 283 15.57 -22.44 10.90
N VAL A 284 15.93 -21.23 11.32
CA VAL A 284 15.91 -20.80 12.73
C VAL A 284 14.54 -20.23 13.14
N ALA A 285 13.73 -19.83 12.18
CA ALA A 285 12.33 -19.48 12.39
C ALA A 285 11.47 -19.96 11.21
N ILE A 286 10.21 -20.31 11.53
CA ILE A 286 9.19 -20.75 10.59
C ILE A 286 8.02 -19.79 10.70
N LEU A 287 7.72 -19.07 9.63
CA LEU A 287 6.66 -18.08 9.55
C LEU A 287 5.43 -18.70 8.89
N LEU A 288 4.32 -18.67 9.59
CA LEU A 288 3.02 -19.14 9.12
C LEU A 288 2.07 -17.96 8.86
N PRO A 289 1.11 -18.08 7.94
CA PRO A 289 0.23 -16.98 7.54
C PRO A 289 -0.61 -16.40 8.68
N GLU A 290 -1.29 -15.26 8.39
CA GLU A 290 -2.35 -14.71 9.23
C GLU A 290 -3.48 -15.72 9.43
N THR A 291 -3.98 -15.80 10.67
CA THR A 291 -5.13 -16.64 11.04
C THR A 291 -4.97 -18.09 10.54
N VAL A 292 -3.84 -18.73 10.84
CA VAL A 292 -3.66 -20.19 10.56
C VAL A 292 -4.78 -20.98 11.20
N LEU A 293 -5.16 -20.59 12.43
CA LEU A 293 -6.25 -21.17 13.21
C LEU A 293 -7.38 -20.14 13.29
N ALA A 294 -8.54 -20.49 12.72
CA ALA A 294 -9.72 -19.63 12.70
C ALA A 294 -10.61 -19.79 13.95
N VAL A 295 -9.99 -20.13 15.07
CA VAL A 295 -10.60 -20.28 16.39
C VAL A 295 -9.69 -19.64 17.43
N PHE A 296 -10.25 -19.24 18.57
CA PHE A 296 -9.45 -18.68 19.66
C PHE A 296 -8.58 -19.75 20.33
N GLN A 297 -7.42 -19.33 20.83
CA GLN A 297 -6.41 -20.22 21.39
C GLN A 297 -6.95 -21.11 22.53
N HIS A 298 -7.85 -20.62 23.37
CA HIS A 298 -8.42 -21.38 24.49
C HIS A 298 -9.47 -22.43 24.07
N GLN A 299 -9.97 -22.35 22.83
CA GLN A 299 -10.95 -23.30 22.29
C GLN A 299 -10.30 -24.56 21.73
N LEU A 300 -8.98 -24.54 21.56
CA LEU A 300 -8.24 -25.68 21.05
C LEU A 300 -7.80 -26.61 22.16
N ALA A 301 -7.87 -27.92 21.92
CA ALA A 301 -7.38 -28.93 22.84
C ALA A 301 -5.87 -28.72 23.13
N PRO A 302 -5.43 -28.96 24.37
CA PRO A 302 -4.02 -28.89 24.78
C PRO A 302 -3.10 -29.68 23.86
N SER A 303 -3.54 -30.83 23.36
CA SER A 303 -2.77 -31.68 22.43
C SER A 303 -2.44 -31.02 21.09
N VAL A 304 -3.31 -30.12 20.60
CA VAL A 304 -3.03 -29.36 19.37
C VAL A 304 -1.87 -28.40 19.61
N TRP A 305 -1.86 -27.69 20.74
CA TRP A 305 -0.77 -26.77 21.08
C TRP A 305 0.52 -27.53 21.36
N GLN A 306 0.42 -28.70 22.01
CA GLN A 306 1.59 -29.57 22.20
C GLN A 306 2.19 -29.98 20.84
N ALA A 307 1.37 -30.31 19.85
CA ALA A 307 1.85 -30.66 18.51
C ALA A 307 2.64 -29.50 17.87
N TRP A 308 2.23 -28.25 18.05
CA TRP A 308 2.97 -27.07 17.58
C TRP A 308 4.27 -26.85 18.33
N ILE A 309 4.28 -27.03 19.65
CA ILE A 309 5.51 -26.98 20.48
C ILE A 309 6.48 -28.08 20.04
N ASP A 310 5.97 -29.27 19.73
CA ASP A 310 6.77 -30.39 19.22
C ASP A 310 7.37 -30.08 17.85
N VAL A 311 6.69 -29.31 16.99
CA VAL A 311 7.25 -28.82 15.71
C VAL A 311 8.43 -27.89 16.01
N ALA A 312 8.24 -26.89 16.87
CA ALA A 312 9.30 -25.95 17.25
C ALA A 312 10.52 -26.67 17.81
N THR A 313 10.30 -27.65 18.69
CA THR A 313 11.36 -28.46 19.31
C THR A 313 12.12 -29.30 18.28
N ARG A 314 11.40 -30.06 17.44
CA ARG A 314 12.03 -30.94 16.42
C ARG A 314 12.78 -30.17 15.36
N GLN A 315 12.29 -29.00 14.97
CA GLN A 315 12.94 -28.15 13.98
C GLN A 315 14.03 -27.25 14.61
N SER A 316 14.14 -27.20 15.94
CA SER A 316 14.96 -26.25 16.69
C SER A 316 14.78 -24.81 16.20
N ALA A 317 13.52 -24.44 15.92
CA ALA A 317 13.13 -23.18 15.29
C ALA A 317 12.00 -22.50 16.07
N THR A 318 11.99 -21.17 16.08
CA THR A 318 10.85 -20.39 16.57
C THR A 318 9.73 -20.38 15.53
N LEU A 319 8.52 -20.77 15.91
CA LEU A 319 7.36 -20.59 15.05
C LEU A 319 6.79 -19.19 15.27
N LEU A 320 6.54 -18.45 14.17
CA LEU A 320 5.80 -17.20 14.18
C LEU A 320 4.48 -17.43 13.42
N MET A 321 3.37 -17.50 14.16
CA MET A 321 2.10 -17.96 13.62
C MET A 321 0.98 -16.95 13.83
N GLY A 322 0.29 -16.58 12.75
CA GLY A 322 -0.92 -15.76 12.83
C GLY A 322 -2.08 -16.51 13.51
N SER A 323 -2.67 -15.93 14.55
CA SER A 323 -3.76 -16.50 15.33
C SER A 323 -4.67 -15.41 15.91
N ALA A 324 -5.96 -15.71 16.04
CA ALA A 324 -6.85 -14.91 16.87
C ALA A 324 -6.61 -15.25 18.35
N LEU A 325 -6.38 -14.25 19.19
CA LEU A 325 -6.17 -14.42 20.62
C LEU A 325 -7.31 -13.76 21.40
N PHE A 326 -7.81 -14.47 22.41
CA PHE A 326 -8.79 -13.98 23.38
C PHE A 326 -8.11 -13.75 24.73
N ASN A 327 -8.23 -12.54 25.27
CA ASN A 327 -7.73 -12.18 26.59
C ASN A 327 -8.86 -12.33 27.60
N THR A 328 -8.71 -13.24 28.54
CA THR A 328 -9.73 -13.53 29.55
C THR A 328 -9.85 -12.41 30.59
N SER A 329 -8.84 -11.57 30.77
CA SER A 329 -8.81 -10.49 31.76
C SER A 329 -9.77 -9.34 31.47
N ASP A 330 -9.93 -8.99 30.18
CA ASP A 330 -10.72 -7.86 29.72
C ASP A 330 -11.76 -8.23 28.65
N HIS A 331 -11.90 -9.53 28.35
CA HIS A 331 -12.78 -10.08 27.32
C HIS A 331 -12.51 -9.52 25.91
N SER A 332 -11.29 -9.02 25.67
CA SER A 332 -10.86 -8.52 24.36
C SER A 332 -10.30 -9.63 23.49
N TYR A 333 -10.35 -9.44 22.18
CA TYR A 333 -9.67 -10.33 21.24
C TYR A 333 -8.90 -9.53 20.19
N THR A 334 -7.76 -10.10 19.78
CA THR A 334 -6.82 -9.47 18.86
C THR A 334 -6.48 -10.39 17.70
N ASN A 335 -6.22 -9.83 16.54
CA ASN A 335 -5.56 -10.52 15.44
C ASN A 335 -4.05 -10.42 15.70
N SER A 336 -3.38 -11.55 15.89
CA SER A 336 -2.04 -11.55 16.46
C SER A 336 -1.08 -12.47 15.71
N VAL A 337 0.22 -12.22 15.86
CA VAL A 337 1.29 -13.18 15.60
C VAL A 337 1.82 -13.69 16.93
N LEU A 338 1.74 -15.00 17.11
CA LEU A 338 2.21 -15.70 18.28
C LEU A 338 3.55 -16.36 18.02
N GLY A 339 4.54 -16.13 18.89
CA GLY A 339 5.81 -16.85 18.86
C GLY A 339 5.76 -18.09 19.75
N ILE A 340 6.12 -19.26 19.20
CA ILE A 340 6.19 -20.53 19.90
C ILE A 340 7.62 -21.08 19.79
N THR A 341 8.24 -21.38 20.94
CA THR A 341 9.57 -21.99 21.04
C THR A 341 9.46 -23.36 21.72
N ALA A 342 10.56 -24.07 21.83
CA ALA A 342 10.64 -25.33 22.59
C ALA A 342 10.30 -25.13 24.09
N ASP A 343 10.54 -23.92 24.63
CA ASP A 343 10.31 -23.60 26.05
C ASP A 343 8.89 -23.06 26.31
N THR A 344 8.10 -22.84 25.26
CA THR A 344 6.72 -22.36 25.39
C THR A 344 5.84 -23.46 25.97
N THR A 345 5.01 -23.13 26.96
CA THR A 345 4.07 -24.08 27.55
C THR A 345 2.67 -23.92 26.97
N VAL A 346 1.90 -24.99 26.98
CA VAL A 346 0.49 -24.98 26.55
C VAL A 346 -0.32 -23.96 27.35
N ASP A 347 -0.08 -23.85 28.66
CA ASP A 347 -0.76 -22.90 29.55
C ASP A 347 -0.49 -21.45 29.14
N GLN A 348 0.75 -21.10 28.80
CA GLN A 348 1.08 -19.77 28.31
C GLN A 348 0.33 -19.43 27.01
N ILE A 349 0.21 -20.39 26.09
CA ILE A 349 -0.54 -20.17 24.84
C ILE A 349 -2.02 -19.99 25.15
N GLN A 350 -2.62 -20.88 25.94
CA GLN A 350 -4.05 -20.84 26.27
C GLN A 350 -4.44 -19.56 27.01
N ARG A 351 -3.57 -19.00 27.84
CA ARG A 351 -3.78 -17.71 28.53
C ARG A 351 -3.37 -16.49 27.69
N ALA A 352 -2.93 -16.65 26.45
CA ALA A 352 -2.39 -15.58 25.61
C ALA A 352 -1.24 -14.78 26.29
N SER A 353 -0.44 -15.46 27.12
CA SER A 353 0.65 -14.88 27.94
C SER A 353 2.05 -15.26 27.48
N THR A 354 2.21 -15.66 26.22
CA THR A 354 3.53 -15.89 25.62
C THR A 354 4.30 -14.59 25.53
N GLY A 355 5.59 -14.62 25.86
CA GLY A 355 6.45 -13.43 25.80
C GLY A 355 6.75 -12.93 24.37
N LEU A 356 6.50 -13.77 23.35
CA LEU A 356 6.68 -13.45 21.94
C LEU A 356 5.30 -13.26 21.30
N ARG A 357 4.86 -12.00 21.18
CA ARG A 357 3.54 -11.65 20.65
C ARG A 357 3.58 -10.31 19.93
N TYR A 358 2.85 -10.22 18.82
CA TYR A 358 2.51 -8.98 18.13
C TYR A 358 1.00 -8.94 17.89
N ASP A 359 0.35 -7.85 18.21
CA ASP A 359 -1.09 -7.64 18.01
C ASP A 359 -1.30 -6.60 16.90
N LYS A 360 -2.17 -6.89 15.95
CA LYS A 360 -2.50 -6.00 14.84
C LYS A 360 -2.94 -4.62 15.34
N HIS A 361 -2.24 -3.59 14.89
CA HIS A 361 -2.51 -2.21 15.25
C HIS A 361 -3.53 -1.55 14.30
N HIS A 362 -3.33 -1.69 12.99
CA HIS A 362 -4.21 -1.12 11.99
C HIS A 362 -5.24 -2.13 11.49
N LEU A 363 -6.47 -2.00 12.01
CA LEU A 363 -7.56 -2.93 11.70
C LEU A 363 -8.22 -2.60 10.36
N VAL A 364 -8.68 -3.65 9.66
CA VAL A 364 -9.37 -3.53 8.37
C VAL A 364 -10.83 -3.08 8.60
N PRO A 365 -11.25 -1.94 8.00
CA PRO A 365 -12.65 -1.52 8.06
C PRO A 365 -13.58 -2.59 7.49
N PHE A 366 -14.74 -2.80 8.11
CA PHE A 366 -15.77 -3.79 7.76
C PHE A 366 -15.34 -5.27 7.88
N GLY A 367 -14.08 -5.56 8.12
CA GLY A 367 -13.56 -6.91 8.35
C GLY A 367 -13.25 -7.19 9.81
N GLU A 368 -12.58 -6.24 10.47
CA GLU A 368 -12.09 -6.38 11.85
C GLU A 368 -12.72 -5.38 12.81
N PHE A 369 -13.29 -4.31 12.32
CA PHE A 369 -14.11 -3.36 13.09
C PHE A 369 -15.16 -2.71 12.20
N ILE A 370 -16.24 -2.21 12.82
CA ILE A 370 -17.31 -1.52 12.11
C ILE A 370 -17.09 -0.02 12.23
N PRO A 371 -16.84 0.70 11.10
CA PRO A 371 -16.74 2.16 11.12
C PRO A 371 -18.03 2.78 11.67
N TRP A 372 -17.87 3.89 12.39
CA TRP A 372 -19.00 4.61 12.97
C TRP A 372 -20.07 4.97 11.91
N GLY A 373 -21.34 4.68 12.22
CA GLY A 373 -22.47 4.93 11.32
C GLY A 373 -22.76 3.82 10.29
N PHE A 374 -21.94 2.75 10.21
CA PHE A 374 -22.10 1.69 9.21
C PHE A 374 -22.59 0.34 9.77
N ARG A 375 -23.07 0.28 11.02
CA ARG A 375 -23.56 -0.98 11.60
C ARG A 375 -24.70 -1.60 10.78
N TRP A 376 -25.64 -0.79 10.27
CA TRP A 376 -26.71 -1.25 9.39
C TRP A 376 -26.21 -1.97 8.11
N PHE A 377 -25.06 -1.54 7.59
CA PHE A 377 -24.47 -2.13 6.41
C PHE A 377 -23.84 -3.50 6.72
N VAL A 378 -23.21 -3.63 7.88
CA VAL A 378 -22.61 -4.90 8.34
C VAL A 378 -23.69 -5.91 8.72
N ASP A 379 -24.80 -5.46 9.32
CA ASP A 379 -25.94 -6.31 9.65
C ASP A 379 -26.60 -6.90 8.39
N LEU A 380 -26.49 -6.18 7.25
CA LEU A 380 -26.93 -6.66 5.94
C LEU A 380 -25.96 -7.71 5.34
N MET A 381 -24.70 -7.69 5.77
CA MET A 381 -23.66 -8.62 5.36
C MET A 381 -23.42 -9.61 6.50
N SER A 382 -23.62 -10.88 6.25
CA SER A 382 -23.33 -11.94 7.22
C SER A 382 -21.81 -12.12 7.42
N ILE A 383 -21.09 -11.06 7.81
CA ILE A 383 -19.65 -11.13 8.08
C ILE A 383 -19.46 -11.74 9.47
N PRO A 384 -18.76 -12.87 9.60
CA PRO A 384 -18.64 -13.59 10.87
C PRO A 384 -17.61 -12.98 11.83
N MET A 385 -17.18 -11.73 11.64
CA MET A 385 -16.12 -11.11 12.43
C MET A 385 -16.64 -9.97 13.29
N GLY A 386 -16.13 -9.90 14.52
CA GLY A 386 -16.51 -8.91 15.52
C GLY A 386 -15.49 -7.77 15.62
N ASP A 387 -15.68 -6.92 16.64
CA ASP A 387 -14.81 -5.79 16.93
C ASP A 387 -13.49 -6.26 17.57
N PHE A 388 -12.44 -6.44 16.76
CA PHE A 388 -11.09 -6.71 17.24
C PHE A 388 -10.52 -5.50 17.99
N HIS A 389 -9.69 -5.76 18.99
CA HIS A 389 -8.95 -4.74 19.71
C HIS A 389 -7.62 -4.46 19.02
N ARG A 390 -7.22 -3.19 19.05
CA ARG A 390 -5.97 -2.74 18.44
C ARG A 390 -4.79 -3.00 19.34
N GLY A 391 -3.70 -3.51 18.78
CA GLY A 391 -2.40 -3.56 19.45
C GLY A 391 -1.78 -2.17 19.62
N ALA A 392 -0.77 -2.09 20.46
CA ALA A 392 0.06 -0.88 20.60
C ALA A 392 0.88 -0.62 19.32
N ASN A 393 1.39 0.60 19.16
CA ASN A 393 2.39 0.93 18.15
C ASN A 393 3.37 1.96 18.74
N PRO A 394 4.69 1.67 18.78
CA PRO A 394 5.35 0.44 18.33
C PRO A 394 5.20 -0.76 19.29
N GLN A 395 5.47 -1.96 18.78
CA GLN A 395 5.59 -3.18 19.57
C GLN A 395 7.00 -3.77 19.42
N THR A 396 7.40 -4.59 20.40
CA THR A 396 8.73 -5.22 20.44
C THR A 396 8.88 -6.23 19.29
N PRO A 397 9.93 -6.12 18.45
CA PRO A 397 10.22 -7.11 17.43
C PRO A 397 10.56 -8.48 18.03
N PHE A 398 10.29 -9.54 17.28
CA PHE A 398 10.76 -10.89 17.61
C PHE A 398 12.28 -10.97 17.47
N VAL A 399 12.97 -11.32 18.54
CA VAL A 399 14.42 -11.51 18.53
C VAL A 399 14.74 -12.96 18.16
N ILE A 400 15.34 -13.16 16.98
CA ILE A 400 15.72 -14.46 16.45
C ILE A 400 17.22 -14.43 16.13
N LYS A 401 18.04 -15.10 16.95
CA LYS A 401 19.51 -14.96 16.91
C LYS A 401 19.89 -13.48 17.02
N ASP A 402 20.69 -12.96 16.10
CA ASP A 402 21.14 -11.57 16.05
C ASP A 402 20.17 -10.64 15.30
N GLN A 403 19.02 -11.17 14.83
CA GLN A 403 18.07 -10.42 14.03
C GLN A 403 16.84 -10.04 14.84
N ARG A 404 16.28 -8.87 14.53
CA ARG A 404 15.06 -8.32 15.12
C ARG A 404 14.00 -8.21 14.04
N ILE A 405 13.00 -9.09 14.09
CA ILE A 405 11.95 -9.19 13.08
C ILE A 405 10.74 -8.41 13.57
N ALA A 406 10.43 -7.29 12.89
CA ALA A 406 9.20 -6.54 13.15
C ALA A 406 8.06 -7.16 12.35
N ALA A 407 7.06 -7.67 13.06
CA ALA A 407 5.85 -8.16 12.45
C ALA A 407 4.93 -7.01 12.04
N ASN A 408 4.16 -7.25 10.99
CA ASN A 408 2.97 -6.51 10.61
C ASN A 408 1.98 -7.50 9.98
N ILE A 409 0.68 -7.23 10.13
CA ILE A 409 -0.35 -8.19 9.71
C ILE A 409 -1.16 -7.62 8.55
N CYS A 410 -1.09 -8.29 7.40
CA CYS A 410 -1.93 -8.06 6.23
C CYS A 410 -1.92 -6.57 5.78
N TYR A 411 -3.03 -5.88 5.98
CA TYR A 411 -3.29 -4.50 5.59
C TYR A 411 -2.30 -3.46 6.18
N GLU A 412 -1.60 -3.79 7.26
CA GLU A 412 -0.67 -2.85 7.93
C GLU A 412 0.51 -2.43 7.05
N ASP A 413 0.98 -3.28 6.13
CA ASP A 413 2.12 -2.93 5.29
C ASP A 413 1.82 -1.87 4.22
N ILE A 414 0.56 -1.47 4.07
CA ILE A 414 0.22 -0.35 3.19
C ILE A 414 0.41 1.03 3.86
N PHE A 415 0.56 1.08 5.20
CA PHE A 415 0.76 2.29 5.99
C PHE A 415 2.22 2.47 6.38
N GLY A 416 3.04 3.01 5.44
CA GLY A 416 4.48 3.14 5.63
C GLY A 416 4.88 3.90 6.90
N GLN A 417 4.15 4.96 7.24
CA GLN A 417 4.39 5.76 8.45
C GLN A 417 4.27 4.93 9.75
N GLU A 418 3.34 3.99 9.81
CA GLU A 418 3.11 3.18 11.01
C GLU A 418 4.22 2.15 11.26
N LEU A 419 4.87 1.67 10.19
CA LEU A 419 5.99 0.72 10.30
C LEU A 419 7.26 1.38 10.86
N LEU A 420 7.37 2.71 10.82
CA LEU A 420 8.56 3.43 11.27
C LEU A 420 8.78 3.28 12.78
N GLY A 421 7.74 3.13 13.56
CA GLY A 421 7.85 2.94 15.00
C GLY A 421 8.74 1.75 15.40
N ALA A 422 8.68 0.65 14.64
CA ALA A 422 9.51 -0.52 14.88
C ALA A 422 11.00 -0.33 14.47
N ILE A 423 11.30 0.69 13.65
CA ILE A 423 12.64 0.97 13.13
C ILE A 423 13.31 2.10 13.91
N GLN A 424 12.54 3.12 14.30
CA GLN A 424 13.04 4.32 14.97
C GLN A 424 13.24 4.15 16.47
N SER A 425 12.49 3.23 17.10
CA SER A 425 12.55 3.01 18.55
C SER A 425 13.83 2.27 18.95
N ASN A 426 14.06 2.16 20.26
CA ASN A 426 15.14 1.32 20.82
C ASN A 426 15.03 -0.16 20.38
N THR A 427 14.00 -0.51 19.63
CA THR A 427 13.76 -1.84 19.08
C THR A 427 14.61 -2.15 17.85
N ASP A 428 14.92 -1.15 17.02
CA ASP A 428 15.80 -1.22 15.83
C ASP A 428 15.63 -2.50 14.99
N ALA A 429 14.45 -2.69 14.45
CA ALA A 429 14.13 -3.86 13.63
C ALA A 429 15.07 -3.96 12.43
N THR A 430 15.61 -5.16 12.20
CA THR A 430 16.54 -5.45 11.10
C THR A 430 15.85 -6.06 9.88
N ILE A 431 14.70 -6.71 10.09
CA ILE A 431 13.89 -7.39 9.09
C ILE A 431 12.42 -7.04 9.34
N LEU A 432 11.66 -6.79 8.29
CA LEU A 432 10.19 -6.69 8.33
C LEU A 432 9.57 -8.04 7.97
N ALA A 433 8.47 -8.41 8.62
CA ALA A 433 7.74 -9.64 8.32
C ALA A 433 6.24 -9.37 8.24
N ASN A 434 5.64 -9.62 7.08
CA ASN A 434 4.20 -9.50 6.87
C ASN A 434 3.52 -10.87 6.89
N PHE A 435 2.49 -10.99 7.70
CA PHE A 435 1.66 -12.19 7.85
C PHE A 435 0.28 -11.90 7.27
N SER A 436 -0.11 -12.56 6.18
CA SER A 436 -1.32 -12.17 5.44
C SER A 436 -2.23 -13.34 5.10
N ASN A 437 -3.52 -13.01 4.99
CA ASN A 437 -4.51 -13.90 4.40
C ASN A 437 -5.33 -13.13 3.33
N LEU A 438 -4.91 -13.26 2.08
CA LEU A 438 -5.56 -12.60 0.95
C LEU A 438 -6.65 -13.48 0.29
N GLY A 439 -7.07 -14.56 0.94
CA GLY A 439 -8.11 -15.46 0.45
C GLY A 439 -9.45 -14.78 0.16
N TRP A 440 -9.73 -13.67 0.87
CA TRP A 440 -10.92 -12.84 0.66
C TRP A 440 -11.05 -12.21 -0.73
N PHE A 441 -9.95 -12.12 -1.48
CA PHE A 441 -9.90 -11.41 -2.76
C PHE A 441 -9.80 -12.34 -3.97
N GLY A 442 -9.80 -13.67 -3.73
CA GLY A 442 -9.68 -14.67 -4.80
C GLY A 442 -8.41 -14.52 -5.63
N ASP A 443 -8.35 -15.14 -6.79
CA ASP A 443 -7.28 -14.94 -7.77
C ASP A 443 -7.48 -13.61 -8.51
N SER A 444 -6.97 -12.55 -7.93
CA SER A 444 -7.19 -11.19 -8.42
C SER A 444 -5.91 -10.34 -8.41
N TRP A 445 -6.01 -9.13 -8.94
CA TRP A 445 -4.89 -8.18 -8.91
C TRP A 445 -4.52 -7.72 -7.49
N ALA A 446 -5.42 -7.88 -6.50
CA ALA A 446 -5.13 -7.53 -5.10
C ALA A 446 -3.82 -8.16 -4.61
N LEU A 447 -3.56 -9.42 -4.96
CA LEU A 447 -2.37 -10.16 -4.54
C LEU A 447 -1.08 -9.49 -5.02
N ARG A 448 -1.06 -9.10 -6.31
CA ARG A 448 0.09 -8.45 -6.94
C ARG A 448 0.22 -6.99 -6.54
N GLN A 449 -0.91 -6.28 -6.39
CA GLN A 449 -0.91 -4.91 -5.87
C GLN A 449 -0.32 -4.86 -4.47
N HIS A 450 -0.74 -5.77 -3.58
CA HIS A 450 -0.22 -5.86 -2.22
C HIS A 450 1.28 -6.22 -2.18
N TRP A 451 1.75 -7.07 -3.11
CA TRP A 451 3.17 -7.35 -3.27
C TRP A 451 3.98 -6.10 -3.65
N GLN A 452 3.47 -5.24 -4.54
CA GLN A 452 4.13 -3.98 -4.90
C GLN A 452 4.22 -3.01 -3.72
N MET A 453 3.19 -2.98 -2.86
CA MET A 453 3.19 -2.18 -1.64
C MET A 453 4.27 -2.65 -0.66
N ALA A 454 4.38 -3.95 -0.43
CA ALA A 454 5.43 -4.54 0.39
C ALA A 454 6.85 -4.20 -0.13
N ARG A 455 7.04 -4.25 -1.45
CA ARG A 455 8.31 -3.85 -2.08
C ARG A 455 8.64 -2.38 -1.81
N MET A 456 7.64 -1.51 -1.87
CA MET A 456 7.82 -0.09 -1.55
C MET A 456 8.23 0.10 -0.08
N ARG A 457 7.69 -0.66 0.87
CA ARG A 457 8.10 -0.62 2.29
C ARG A 457 9.58 -0.95 2.46
N SER A 458 10.08 -1.95 1.72
CA SER A 458 11.50 -2.29 1.75
C SER A 458 12.37 -1.13 1.26
N ILE A 459 11.98 -0.44 0.18
CA ILE A 459 12.72 0.71 -0.36
C ILE A 459 12.71 1.88 0.64
N GLU A 460 11.53 2.21 1.19
CA GLU A 460 11.35 3.31 2.15
C GLU A 460 12.24 3.16 3.38
N THR A 461 12.35 1.94 3.87
CA THR A 461 13.02 1.66 5.15
C THR A 461 14.43 1.12 4.98
N SER A 462 14.82 0.75 3.75
CA SER A 462 16.01 -0.05 3.45
C SER A 462 16.12 -1.29 4.34
N ARG A 463 14.98 -1.97 4.58
CA ARG A 463 14.89 -3.24 5.30
C ARG A 463 14.41 -4.33 4.36
N PRO A 464 14.98 -5.54 4.43
CA PRO A 464 14.39 -6.69 3.78
C PRO A 464 13.01 -6.97 4.40
N MET A 465 12.09 -7.49 3.58
CA MET A 465 10.77 -7.92 4.05
C MET A 465 10.53 -9.36 3.63
N VAL A 466 10.10 -10.18 4.58
CA VAL A 466 9.59 -11.54 4.33
C VAL A 466 8.09 -11.55 4.47
N ARG A 467 7.42 -12.39 3.70
CA ARG A 467 5.96 -12.50 3.70
C ARG A 467 5.55 -13.96 3.77
N ALA A 468 4.73 -14.29 4.77
CA ALA A 468 4.03 -15.56 4.85
C ALA A 468 2.54 -15.31 4.57
N THR A 469 2.03 -15.83 3.46
CA THR A 469 0.65 -15.59 3.03
C THR A 469 -0.13 -16.89 2.87
N ASN A 470 -1.43 -16.88 3.12
CA ASN A 470 -2.23 -18.08 2.90
C ASN A 470 -2.35 -18.39 1.40
N THR A 471 -2.93 -17.48 0.60
CA THR A 471 -3.19 -17.67 -0.84
C THR A 471 -2.43 -16.66 -1.71
N GLY A 472 -1.87 -15.60 -1.11
CA GLY A 472 -1.16 -14.52 -1.77
C GLY A 472 0.25 -14.91 -2.24
N ILE A 473 1.12 -13.91 -2.40
CA ILE A 473 2.52 -14.12 -2.78
C ILE A 473 3.37 -14.24 -1.51
N THR A 474 3.74 -15.46 -1.15
CA THR A 474 4.72 -15.75 -0.10
C THR A 474 6.12 -15.58 -0.69
N GLY A 475 6.99 -14.82 -0.02
CA GLY A 475 8.31 -14.56 -0.56
C GLY A 475 9.17 -13.64 0.29
N ALA A 476 10.37 -13.37 -0.22
CA ALA A 476 11.35 -12.47 0.36
C ALA A 476 11.72 -11.34 -0.60
N ILE A 477 11.85 -10.14 -0.06
CA ILE A 477 12.19 -8.89 -0.73
C ILE A 477 13.45 -8.35 -0.06
N ASN A 478 14.45 -7.93 -0.84
CA ASN A 478 15.66 -7.33 -0.27
C ASN A 478 15.42 -5.84 0.11
N GLN A 479 16.41 -5.22 0.74
CA GLN A 479 16.37 -3.81 1.18
C GLN A 479 16.21 -2.79 0.04
N HIS A 480 16.35 -3.19 -1.20
CA HIS A 480 16.15 -2.37 -2.41
C HIS A 480 14.79 -2.61 -3.07
N GLY A 481 13.88 -3.36 -2.44
CA GLY A 481 12.57 -3.69 -2.97
C GLY A 481 12.58 -4.74 -4.10
N GLN A 482 13.70 -5.45 -4.31
CA GLN A 482 13.81 -6.49 -5.31
C GLN A 482 13.36 -7.83 -4.74
N MET A 483 12.64 -8.61 -5.53
CA MET A 483 12.25 -9.97 -5.19
C MET A 483 13.48 -10.88 -5.13
N VAL A 484 13.72 -11.49 -3.97
CA VAL A 484 14.77 -12.51 -3.79
C VAL A 484 14.25 -13.88 -4.22
N ALA A 485 13.09 -14.27 -3.69
CA ALA A 485 12.40 -15.50 -4.04
C ALA A 485 10.91 -15.36 -3.71
N ALA A 486 10.06 -16.08 -4.42
CA ALA A 486 8.62 -16.09 -4.16
C ALA A 486 7.99 -17.42 -4.62
N LEU A 487 6.94 -17.85 -3.91
CA LEU A 487 6.05 -18.91 -4.34
C LEU A 487 4.95 -18.35 -5.25
N PRO A 488 4.50 -19.13 -6.25
CA PRO A 488 3.32 -18.77 -7.01
C PRO A 488 2.09 -18.74 -6.09
N PRO A 489 1.18 -17.77 -6.25
CA PRO A 489 -0.04 -17.72 -5.47
C PRO A 489 -0.93 -18.94 -5.73
N HIS A 490 -1.90 -19.19 -4.83
CA HIS A 490 -2.89 -20.27 -4.92
C HIS A 490 -2.31 -21.69 -5.05
N ARG A 491 -1.15 -21.92 -4.43
CA ARG A 491 -0.54 -23.26 -4.31
C ARG A 491 0.01 -23.45 -2.90
N PRO A 492 -0.23 -24.59 -2.23
CA PRO A 492 0.43 -24.86 -0.96
C PRO A 492 1.93 -25.01 -1.21
N GLY A 493 2.76 -24.50 -0.29
CA GLY A 493 4.20 -24.58 -0.49
C GLY A 493 5.02 -24.09 0.70
N VAL A 494 6.30 -24.39 0.61
CA VAL A 494 7.33 -24.01 1.58
C VAL A 494 8.44 -23.30 0.83
N LEU A 495 8.89 -22.17 1.35
CA LEU A 495 10.00 -21.41 0.81
C LEU A 495 11.06 -21.21 1.91
N ASP A 496 12.20 -21.89 1.75
CA ASP A 496 13.37 -21.66 2.59
C ASP A 496 14.23 -20.56 1.97
N VAL A 497 14.51 -19.51 2.74
CA VAL A 497 15.29 -18.35 2.29
C VAL A 497 16.31 -17.93 3.34
N SER A 498 17.47 -17.46 2.89
CA SER A 498 18.45 -16.78 3.74
C SER A 498 18.23 -15.28 3.65
N VAL A 499 18.05 -14.62 4.77
CA VAL A 499 17.75 -13.18 4.84
C VAL A 499 18.80 -12.47 5.66
N GLN A 500 19.42 -11.44 5.06
CA GLN A 500 20.38 -10.57 5.70
C GLN A 500 19.67 -9.34 6.27
N GLY A 501 19.54 -9.24 7.58
CA GLY A 501 19.01 -8.07 8.24
C GLY A 501 19.88 -6.84 8.02
N GLN A 502 19.29 -5.66 8.16
CA GLN A 502 19.94 -4.39 7.90
C GLN A 502 19.89 -3.46 9.12
N HIS A 503 20.98 -2.72 9.35
CA HIS A 503 21.13 -1.68 10.36
C HIS A 503 21.34 -0.32 9.69
N GLY A 504 20.92 0.75 10.31
CA GLY A 504 20.98 2.11 9.78
C GLY A 504 19.58 2.64 9.46
N THR A 505 19.48 3.81 8.85
CA THR A 505 18.17 4.42 8.60
C THR A 505 18.18 5.29 7.36
N THR A 506 17.11 5.26 6.60
CA THR A 506 16.85 6.16 5.47
C THR A 506 16.43 7.54 5.97
N VAL A 507 16.44 8.54 5.10
CA VAL A 507 15.87 9.86 5.44
C VAL A 507 14.40 9.74 5.77
N PHE A 508 13.62 9.00 4.95
CA PHE A 508 12.21 8.75 5.22
C PHE A 508 11.99 8.06 6.57
N ALA A 509 12.80 7.06 6.91
CA ALA A 509 12.65 6.38 8.20
C ALA A 509 12.91 7.29 9.42
N ARG A 510 13.60 8.44 9.23
CA ARG A 510 13.81 9.45 10.30
C ARG A 510 12.71 10.47 10.40
N VAL A 511 12.23 10.98 9.24
CA VAL A 511 11.32 12.14 9.20
C VAL A 511 9.88 11.78 8.81
N GLY A 512 9.64 10.56 8.32
CA GLY A 512 8.33 10.12 7.85
C GLY A 512 7.81 10.98 6.69
N ASP A 513 6.50 11.09 6.59
CA ASP A 513 5.81 11.85 5.55
C ASP A 513 5.93 13.38 5.71
N TRP A 514 6.38 13.88 6.88
CA TRP A 514 6.35 15.30 7.20
C TRP A 514 7.10 16.19 6.20
N ALA A 515 8.24 15.71 5.67
CA ALA A 515 9.05 16.49 4.73
C ALA A 515 8.29 16.81 3.44
N ILE A 516 7.64 15.81 2.85
CA ILE A 516 6.89 15.98 1.59
C ILE A 516 5.56 16.71 1.81
N LEU A 517 4.93 16.51 2.95
CA LEU A 517 3.71 17.22 3.32
C LEU A 517 3.98 18.70 3.52
N LEU A 518 5.03 19.05 4.26
CA LEU A 518 5.45 20.45 4.45
C LEU A 518 5.78 21.12 3.12
N LEU A 519 6.58 20.46 2.26
CA LEU A 519 6.87 20.95 0.91
C LEU A 519 5.59 21.22 0.12
N SER A 520 4.66 20.27 0.14
CA SER A 520 3.39 20.39 -0.60
C SER A 520 2.52 21.56 -0.08
N VAL A 521 2.44 21.72 1.24
CA VAL A 521 1.73 22.84 1.88
C VAL A 521 2.40 24.18 1.51
N LEU A 522 3.72 24.26 1.54
CA LEU A 522 4.47 25.48 1.18
C LEU A 522 4.23 25.87 -0.30
N VAL A 523 4.24 24.89 -1.21
CA VAL A 523 3.95 25.13 -2.62
C VAL A 523 2.55 25.70 -2.81
N LEU A 524 1.52 25.09 -2.21
CA LEU A 524 0.13 25.56 -2.34
C LEU A 524 -0.08 26.91 -1.66
N SER A 525 0.51 27.14 -0.49
CA SER A 525 0.44 28.42 0.23
C SER A 525 1.10 29.54 -0.57
N GLY A 526 2.28 29.29 -1.15
CA GLY A 526 2.96 30.22 -2.04
C GLY A 526 2.12 30.58 -3.27
N ALA A 527 1.47 29.57 -3.87
CA ALA A 527 0.56 29.80 -5.00
C ALA A 527 -0.67 30.67 -4.60
N MET A 528 -1.26 30.44 -3.43
CA MET A 528 -2.36 31.25 -2.90
C MET A 528 -1.95 32.70 -2.67
N ILE A 529 -0.78 32.95 -2.06
CA ILE A 529 -0.25 34.30 -1.81
C ILE A 529 0.02 35.01 -3.14
N MET A 530 0.62 34.33 -4.11
CA MET A 530 0.87 34.93 -5.43
C MET A 530 -0.43 35.30 -6.15
N GLN A 531 -1.47 34.47 -6.00
CA GLN A 531 -2.77 34.74 -6.60
C GLN A 531 -3.49 35.92 -5.93
N SER A 532 -3.44 36.04 -4.59
CA SER A 532 -4.07 37.16 -3.86
C SER A 532 -3.47 38.52 -4.24
N ARG A 533 -2.15 38.56 -4.49
CA ARG A 533 -1.45 39.78 -4.93
C ARG A 533 -1.78 40.20 -6.37
N ARG A 534 -2.30 39.30 -7.20
CA ARG A 534 -2.69 39.55 -8.59
C ARG A 534 -4.14 40.02 -8.74
N THR A 535 -4.98 39.88 -7.72
CA THR A 535 -6.34 40.46 -7.70
C THR A 535 -6.23 41.95 -7.35
N PRO A 536 -6.51 42.91 -8.25
CA PRO A 536 -6.52 44.30 -7.91
C PRO A 536 -7.59 44.52 -6.83
N ASN A 537 -7.29 45.30 -5.78
CA ASN A 537 -8.31 45.88 -4.90
C ASN A 537 -9.19 46.78 -5.78
N ILE A 538 -10.32 46.26 -6.23
CA ILE A 538 -11.35 47.13 -6.79
C ILE A 538 -11.90 47.94 -5.60
N PRO A 539 -11.76 49.29 -5.60
CA PRO A 539 -12.34 50.10 -4.55
C PRO A 539 -13.85 49.81 -4.48
N LYS A 540 -14.35 49.60 -3.28
CA LYS A 540 -15.79 49.39 -3.04
C LYS A 540 -16.61 50.68 -3.13
N ASP A 541 -16.09 51.68 -3.80
CA ASP A 541 -16.75 52.96 -3.95
C ASP A 541 -17.08 53.21 -5.44
N VAL A 542 -18.24 52.71 -5.85
CA VAL A 542 -19.17 53.39 -6.81
C VAL A 542 -20.58 52.89 -6.53
#